data_4f255584e805323f67d3c99659c2ae31
#
_entry.id   4f255584e805323f67d3c99659c2ae31
#
_cell.length_a   1.000
_cell.length_b   1.000
_cell.length_c   1.000
_cell.angle_alpha   90.00
_cell.angle_beta   90.00
_cell.angle_gamma   90.00
#
_symmetry.space_group_name_H-M   'P 1'
#
loop_
_entity.id
_entity.type
_entity.pdbx_description
1 polymer ?
#
loop_
_entity_poly.entity_id
_entity_poly.type
_entity_poly.pdbx_seq_one_letter_code
_entity_poly.pdbx_strand_id
1 'polypeptide(L)'
;GLLHHGDVIELGNRRLVIYHTPGHSPGHLSIFDETNGYLFTGDLLYDETPIYAFYPSTNPVDLVNSLDKISKIPNVTIVFGSHNTLGLKPKILEEVKLAVEYLWANKLVKFGTGIHQFNGFSIHF
;
A
#
# COMPACT_ATOMS: atom_id res chain seq x y z
N GLY A 1 -17.38 5.49 -15.72
CA GLY A 1 -17.78 5.37 -14.33
C GLY A 1 -16.61 5.30 -13.38
N LEU A 2 -16.91 5.41 -12.10
CA LEU A 2 -15.90 5.33 -11.04
C LEU A 2 -15.50 3.87 -10.78
N LEU A 3 -14.21 3.65 -10.50
CA LEU A 3 -13.71 2.35 -10.06
C LEU A 3 -13.97 2.18 -8.57
N HIS A 4 -14.39 0.99 -8.18
CA HIS A 4 -14.67 0.63 -6.79
C HIS A 4 -13.87 -0.59 -6.35
N HIS A 5 -13.73 -0.74 -5.03
CA HIS A 5 -13.08 -1.91 -4.45
C HIS A 5 -13.71 -3.21 -4.96
N GLY A 6 -12.87 -4.12 -5.40
CA GLY A 6 -13.30 -5.41 -5.93
C GLY A 6 -13.68 -5.41 -7.41
N ASP A 7 -13.74 -4.24 -8.06
CA ASP A 7 -14.01 -4.18 -9.49
C ASP A 7 -12.94 -4.95 -10.26
N VAL A 8 -13.36 -5.62 -11.34
CA VAL A 8 -12.47 -6.39 -12.21
C VAL A 8 -12.52 -5.80 -13.60
N ILE A 9 -11.34 -5.55 -14.18
CA ILE A 9 -11.20 -5.07 -15.55
C ILE A 9 -10.51 -6.15 -16.37
N GLU A 10 -11.19 -6.63 -17.41
CA GLU A 10 -10.65 -7.59 -18.36
C GLU A 10 -10.03 -6.86 -19.54
N LEU A 11 -8.75 -7.08 -19.79
CA LEU A 11 -8.00 -6.47 -20.90
C LEU A 11 -7.43 -7.57 -21.80
N GLY A 12 -8.29 -8.33 -22.45
CA GLY A 12 -7.87 -9.43 -23.31
C GLY A 12 -7.16 -10.52 -22.52
N ASN A 13 -5.83 -10.47 -22.47
CA ASN A 13 -5.01 -11.45 -21.78
C ASN A 13 -4.62 -11.04 -20.34
N ARG A 14 -5.22 -9.98 -19.80
CA ARG A 14 -4.94 -9.48 -18.44
C ARG A 14 -6.21 -9.30 -17.66
N ARG A 15 -6.15 -9.63 -16.37
CA ARG A 15 -7.24 -9.42 -15.45
C ARG A 15 -6.76 -8.54 -14.30
N LEU A 16 -7.35 -7.33 -14.18
CA LEU A 16 -7.01 -6.35 -13.16
C LEU A 16 -8.08 -6.31 -12.08
N VAL A 17 -7.67 -6.36 -10.82
CA VAL A 17 -8.57 -6.23 -9.66
C VAL A 17 -8.26 -4.91 -8.96
N ILE A 18 -9.30 -4.15 -8.65
CA ILE A 18 -9.21 -2.84 -8.01
C ILE A 18 -9.37 -2.99 -6.51
N TYR A 19 -8.44 -2.41 -5.76
CA TYR A 19 -8.50 -2.31 -4.30
C TYR A 19 -8.61 -0.85 -3.89
N HIS A 20 -9.62 -0.51 -3.09
CA HIS A 20 -9.68 0.81 -2.47
C HIS A 20 -8.70 0.84 -1.31
N THR A 21 -7.70 1.72 -1.40
CA THR A 21 -6.60 1.81 -0.43
C THR A 21 -6.39 3.26 0.02
N PRO A 22 -7.37 3.81 0.80
CA PRO A 22 -7.29 5.18 1.27
C PRO A 22 -6.22 5.36 2.35
N GLY A 23 -5.89 6.61 2.64
CA GLY A 23 -4.96 6.98 3.70
C GLY A 23 -4.04 8.11 3.27
N HIS A 24 -3.30 7.94 2.19
CA HIS A 24 -2.58 9.04 1.54
C HIS A 24 -3.57 10.05 0.94
N SER A 25 -4.62 9.53 0.33
CA SER A 25 -5.80 10.30 -0.10
C SER A 25 -7.05 9.45 0.04
N PRO A 26 -8.27 10.06 0.16
CA PRO A 26 -9.50 9.28 0.31
C PRO A 26 -9.85 8.40 -0.87
N GLY A 27 -9.48 8.82 -2.09
CA GLY A 27 -9.82 8.10 -3.31
C GLY A 27 -8.71 7.21 -3.86
N HIS A 28 -7.64 6.98 -3.10
CA HIS A 28 -6.49 6.21 -3.57
C HIS A 28 -6.89 4.76 -3.88
N LEU A 29 -6.38 4.26 -5.01
CA LEU A 29 -6.62 2.88 -5.45
C LEU A 29 -5.28 2.18 -5.67
N SER A 30 -5.27 0.87 -5.37
CA SER A 30 -4.21 -0.04 -5.78
C SER A 30 -4.79 -1.01 -6.80
N ILE A 31 -3.96 -1.46 -7.73
CA ILE A 31 -4.40 -2.31 -8.83
C ILE A 31 -3.56 -3.58 -8.83
N PHE A 32 -4.21 -4.73 -8.86
CA PHE A 32 -3.53 -6.03 -8.95
C PHE A 32 -3.81 -6.68 -10.29
N ASP A 33 -2.74 -6.92 -11.05
CA ASP A 33 -2.77 -7.72 -12.28
C ASP A 33 -2.63 -9.19 -11.89
N GLU A 34 -3.75 -9.90 -11.80
CA GLU A 34 -3.76 -11.31 -11.41
C GLU A 34 -3.01 -12.20 -12.40
N THR A 35 -2.96 -11.82 -13.67
CA THR A 35 -2.34 -12.62 -14.72
C THR A 35 -0.83 -12.71 -14.54
N ASN A 36 -0.18 -11.60 -14.19
CA ASN A 36 1.27 -11.52 -14.05
C ASN A 36 1.73 -11.42 -12.59
N GLY A 37 0.81 -11.19 -11.65
CA GLY A 37 1.14 -10.98 -10.25
C GLY A 37 1.70 -9.59 -9.95
N TYR A 38 1.40 -8.59 -10.76
CA TYR A 38 1.89 -7.22 -10.59
C TYR A 38 0.93 -6.41 -9.71
N LEU A 39 1.45 -5.92 -8.60
CA LEU A 39 0.67 -5.06 -7.68
C LEU A 39 1.15 -3.61 -7.81
N PHE A 40 0.27 -2.74 -8.26
CA PHE A 40 0.53 -1.31 -8.39
C PHE A 40 -0.04 -0.60 -7.18
N THR A 41 0.83 -0.06 -6.34
CA THR A 41 0.47 0.51 -5.03
C THR A 41 0.46 2.03 -5.01
N GLY A 42 0.90 2.69 -6.08
CA GLY A 42 0.90 4.16 -6.16
C GLY A 42 1.62 4.80 -4.99
N ASP A 43 0.91 5.68 -4.27
CA ASP A 43 1.45 6.40 -3.11
C ASP A 43 1.24 5.66 -1.79
N LEU A 44 0.75 4.43 -1.82
CA LEU A 44 0.55 3.63 -0.61
C LEU A 44 1.83 2.93 -0.14
N LEU A 45 2.64 2.43 -1.07
CA LEU A 45 3.85 1.67 -0.72
C LEU A 45 4.95 1.93 -1.74
N TYR A 46 6.08 2.40 -1.28
CA TYR A 46 7.31 2.60 -2.02
C TYR A 46 8.49 2.63 -1.04
N ASP A 47 9.71 2.56 -1.57
CA ASP A 47 10.93 2.55 -0.77
C ASP A 47 11.62 3.93 -0.71
N GLU A 48 12.75 4.00 -0.02
CA GLU A 48 13.71 5.10 0.08
C GLU A 48 13.20 6.35 0.81
N THR A 49 12.08 6.94 0.38
CA THR A 49 11.47 8.09 1.06
C THR A 49 10.28 7.64 1.89
N PRO A 50 9.97 8.34 3.01
CA PRO A 50 8.85 7.94 3.85
C PRO A 50 7.50 8.05 3.15
N ILE A 51 6.67 7.03 3.34
CA ILE A 51 5.24 7.10 3.02
C ILE A 51 4.62 7.99 4.08
N TYR A 52 3.90 9.03 3.69
CA TYR A 52 3.44 9.99 4.69
C TYR A 52 1.92 10.06 4.82
N ALA A 53 1.49 10.21 6.06
CA ALA A 53 0.11 10.49 6.46
C ALA A 53 0.12 11.49 7.61
N PHE A 54 0.73 12.67 7.39
CA PHE A 54 0.82 13.72 8.40
C PHE A 54 0.14 15.03 7.99
N TYR A 55 -0.39 15.11 6.77
CA TYR A 55 -1.19 16.24 6.33
C TYR A 55 -2.67 16.08 6.72
N PRO A 56 -3.45 17.17 6.86
CA PRO A 56 -4.87 17.07 7.19
C PRO A 56 -5.71 16.24 6.21
N SER A 57 -5.28 16.15 4.94
CA SER A 57 -5.94 15.34 3.91
C SER A 57 -5.64 13.86 4.00
N THR A 58 -4.73 13.45 4.87
CA THR A 58 -4.34 12.06 5.05
C THR A 58 -5.02 11.45 6.28
N ASN A 59 -5.01 10.12 6.35
CA ASN A 59 -5.60 9.40 7.47
C ASN A 59 -4.69 8.24 7.88
N PRO A 60 -4.01 8.34 9.04
CA PRO A 60 -3.11 7.28 9.50
C PRO A 60 -3.78 5.91 9.64
N VAL A 61 -4.98 5.86 10.21
CA VAL A 61 -5.73 4.61 10.40
C VAL A 61 -6.05 3.97 9.04
N ASP A 62 -6.56 4.76 8.11
CA ASP A 62 -6.87 4.27 6.76
C ASP A 62 -5.61 3.79 6.05
N LEU A 63 -4.49 4.51 6.19
CA LEU A 63 -3.22 4.11 5.58
C LEU A 63 -2.78 2.74 6.09
N VAL A 64 -2.78 2.53 7.39
CA VAL A 64 -2.35 1.26 7.98
C VAL A 64 -3.30 0.12 7.62
N ASN A 65 -4.61 0.38 7.63
CA ASN A 65 -5.59 -0.61 7.18
C ASN A 65 -5.42 -0.97 5.71
N SER A 66 -5.08 0.00 4.87
CA SER A 66 -4.81 -0.22 3.45
C SER A 66 -3.53 -1.05 3.24
N LEU A 67 -2.47 -0.75 3.99
CA LEU A 67 -1.25 -1.55 3.98
C LEU A 67 -1.53 -2.99 4.40
N ASP A 68 -2.31 -3.18 5.46
CA ASP A 68 -2.73 -4.52 5.89
C ASP A 68 -3.48 -5.24 4.78
N LYS A 69 -4.41 -4.57 4.12
CA LYS A 69 -5.21 -5.13 3.03
C LYS A 69 -4.32 -5.65 1.90
N ILE A 70 -3.37 -4.84 1.40
CA ILE A 70 -2.51 -5.26 0.29
C ILE A 70 -1.52 -6.34 0.70
N SER A 71 -1.11 -6.39 1.97
CA SER A 71 -0.19 -7.42 2.46
C SER A 71 -0.78 -8.83 2.39
N LYS A 72 -2.09 -8.94 2.27
CA LYS A 72 -2.82 -10.21 2.20
C LYS A 72 -3.11 -10.68 0.79
N ILE A 73 -2.75 -9.90 -0.24
CA ILE A 73 -2.97 -10.28 -1.64
C ILE A 73 -2.02 -11.42 -2.00
N PRO A 74 -2.54 -12.58 -2.44
CA PRO A 74 -1.70 -13.73 -2.77
C PRO A 74 -1.08 -13.62 -4.16
N ASN A 75 0.01 -14.35 -4.39
CA ASN A 75 0.62 -14.54 -5.70
C ASN A 75 1.21 -13.26 -6.33
N VAL A 76 1.58 -12.29 -5.50
CA VAL A 76 2.26 -11.09 -5.98
C VAL A 76 3.69 -11.45 -6.36
N THR A 77 4.12 -11.03 -7.55
CA THR A 77 5.48 -11.28 -8.06
C THR A 77 6.35 -10.02 -8.03
N ILE A 78 5.75 -8.85 -8.27
CA ILE A 78 6.44 -7.56 -8.22
C ILE A 78 5.47 -6.51 -7.67
N VAL A 79 5.99 -5.60 -6.83
CA VAL A 79 5.24 -4.44 -6.33
C VAL A 79 5.78 -3.18 -6.99
N PHE A 80 4.91 -2.39 -7.60
CA PHE A 80 5.24 -1.13 -8.26
C PHE A 80 4.63 0.05 -7.49
N GLY A 81 5.46 0.86 -6.85
CA GLY A 81 5.05 2.13 -6.27
C GLY A 81 5.22 3.27 -7.27
N SER A 82 4.70 4.46 -6.91
CA SER A 82 4.80 5.65 -7.77
C SER A 82 6.16 6.33 -7.70
N HIS A 83 6.96 6.02 -6.71
CA HIS A 83 8.22 6.71 -6.41
C HIS A 83 9.38 5.73 -6.23
N ASN A 84 10.60 6.24 -6.47
CA ASN A 84 11.87 5.59 -6.16
C ASN A 84 12.12 4.31 -6.97
N THR A 85 12.28 3.16 -6.32
CA THR A 85 12.63 1.92 -7.03
C THR A 85 11.48 1.44 -7.90
N LEU A 86 11.76 1.13 -9.16
CA LEU A 86 10.75 0.79 -10.16
C LEU A 86 10.00 -0.51 -9.87
N GLY A 87 10.62 -1.47 -9.23
CA GLY A 87 9.95 -2.72 -8.87
C GLY A 87 10.52 -3.28 -7.59
N LEU A 88 9.65 -3.59 -6.63
CA LEU A 88 10.03 -4.17 -5.35
C LEU A 88 9.72 -5.67 -5.34
N LYS A 89 10.57 -6.44 -4.67
CA LYS A 89 10.34 -7.87 -4.49
C LYS A 89 9.11 -8.11 -3.63
N PRO A 90 8.35 -9.19 -3.84
CA PRO A 90 7.11 -9.46 -3.10
C PRO A 90 7.32 -9.63 -1.60
N LYS A 91 8.54 -9.93 -1.16
CA LYS A 91 8.90 -10.00 0.26
C LYS A 91 8.56 -8.72 1.02
N ILE A 92 8.50 -7.57 0.35
CA ILE A 92 8.12 -6.30 0.98
C ILE A 92 6.74 -6.42 1.64
N LEU A 93 5.84 -7.24 1.12
CA LEU A 93 4.50 -7.42 1.70
C LEU A 93 4.55 -8.14 3.05
N GLU A 94 5.52 -9.03 3.27
CA GLU A 94 5.75 -9.65 4.58
C GLU A 94 6.24 -8.62 5.59
N GLU A 95 7.14 -7.74 5.15
CA GLU A 95 7.65 -6.64 5.98
C GLU A 95 6.54 -5.64 6.31
N VAL A 96 5.64 -5.38 5.38
CA VAL A 96 4.44 -4.54 5.60
C VAL A 96 3.57 -5.16 6.69
N LYS A 97 3.34 -6.46 6.65
CA LYS A 97 2.53 -7.15 7.66
C LYS A 97 3.11 -7.01 9.06
N LEU A 98 4.42 -7.19 9.18
CA LEU A 98 5.12 -7.01 10.46
C LEU A 98 5.06 -5.56 10.96
N ALA A 99 5.20 -4.60 10.04
CA ALA A 99 5.10 -3.19 10.36
C ALA A 99 3.71 -2.81 10.88
N VAL A 100 2.66 -3.31 10.25
CA VAL A 100 1.27 -3.08 10.67
C VAL A 100 1.05 -3.58 12.10
N GLU A 101 1.50 -4.80 12.39
CA GLU A 101 1.42 -5.39 13.74
C GLU A 101 2.16 -4.53 14.77
N TYR A 102 3.38 -4.09 14.45
CA TYR A 102 4.19 -3.24 15.31
C TYR A 102 3.52 -1.90 15.60
N LEU A 103 3.01 -1.24 14.57
CA LEU A 103 2.40 0.08 14.70
C LEU A 103 1.16 0.04 15.59
N TRP A 104 0.30 -0.96 15.42
CA TRP A 104 -0.89 -1.12 16.26
C TRP A 104 -0.52 -1.48 17.70
N ALA A 105 0.40 -2.42 17.89
CA ALA A 105 0.82 -2.87 19.22
C ALA A 105 1.44 -1.73 20.05
N ASN A 106 2.13 -0.81 19.41
CA ASN A 106 2.80 0.31 20.07
C ASN A 106 2.00 1.61 20.06
N LYS A 107 0.73 1.57 19.60
CA LYS A 107 -0.19 2.73 19.59
C LYS A 107 0.36 3.93 18.81
N LEU A 108 1.02 3.67 17.68
CA LEU A 108 1.70 4.68 16.87
C LEU A 108 0.86 5.19 15.69
N VAL A 109 -0.32 4.60 15.45
CA VAL A 109 -1.16 4.92 14.27
C VAL A 109 -1.98 6.18 14.54
N LYS A 110 -1.29 7.32 14.59
CA LYS A 110 -1.91 8.64 14.79
C LYS A 110 -0.93 9.73 14.39
N PHE A 111 -1.46 10.91 14.09
CA PHE A 111 -0.66 12.09 13.75
C PHE A 111 0.35 12.42 14.85
N GLY A 112 1.54 12.85 14.43
CA GLY A 112 2.57 13.36 15.32
C GLY A 112 3.50 12.32 15.93
N THR A 113 3.33 11.04 15.61
CA THR A 113 4.23 10.01 16.16
C THR A 113 5.58 9.94 15.44
N GLY A 114 5.72 10.62 14.29
CA GLY A 114 7.00 10.77 13.61
C GLY A 114 7.26 9.73 12.52
N ILE A 115 8.53 9.54 12.18
CA ILE A 115 8.96 8.61 11.16
C ILE A 115 9.27 7.26 11.79
N HIS A 116 8.66 6.21 11.24
CA HIS A 116 8.85 4.83 11.66
C HIS A 116 9.56 4.07 10.55
N GLN A 117 10.79 3.61 10.84
CA GLN A 117 11.62 2.91 9.86
C GLN A 117 11.40 1.41 9.96
N PHE A 118 11.15 0.78 8.82
CA PHE A 118 11.00 -0.67 8.70
C PHE A 118 12.00 -1.22 7.69
N ASN A 119 12.01 -2.53 7.52
CA ASN A 119 12.88 -3.15 6.54
C ASN A 119 12.34 -2.92 5.13
N GLY A 120 12.99 -2.04 4.38
CA GLY A 120 12.66 -1.73 2.99
C GLY A 120 11.73 -0.53 2.79
N PHE A 121 11.17 0.06 3.83
CA PHE A 121 10.32 1.25 3.72
C PHE A 121 10.19 1.97 5.06
N SER A 122 9.62 3.18 5.02
CA SER A 122 9.32 3.94 6.23
C SER A 122 7.99 4.66 6.12
N ILE A 123 7.39 5.01 7.26
CA ILE A 123 6.11 5.70 7.33
C ILE A 123 6.26 6.93 8.24
N HIS A 124 5.70 8.05 7.82
CA HIS A 124 5.72 9.30 8.56
C HIS A 124 4.28 9.72 8.92
N PHE A 125 3.99 9.71 10.20
CA PHE A 125 2.70 10.19 10.73
C PHE A 125 2.76 11.61 11.29
#